data_4ca041a5d93a63b982a387b96d76a4b0
#
_entry.id   4ca041a5d93a63b982a387b96d76a4b0
#
_cell.length_a   1.000
_cell.length_b   1.000
_cell.length_c   1.000
_cell.angle_alpha   90.00
_cell.angle_beta   90.00
_cell.angle_gamma   90.00
#
_symmetry.space_group_name_H-M   'P 1'
#
loop_
_entity.id
_entity.type
_entity.pdbx_description
1 polymer ?
#
loop_
_entity_poly.entity_id
_entity_poly.type
_entity_poly.pdbx_seq_one_letter_code
_entity_poly.pdbx_strand_id
1 'polypeptide(L)'
;MTTASLTKADILQALREHDEDLKRFSVRRIGLFGSFAHDRQRPDSDLDFVVEFDTPTYDHFYELSIFLENLFGRKVEILTPDGVDSIRVEEVARSIRESVEYV
;
A
#
# COMPACT_ATOMS: atom_id res chain seq x y z
N MET A 1 10.80 -25.77 6.83
CA MET A 1 10.61 -24.43 7.36
C MET A 1 9.31 -23.83 6.85
N THR A 2 8.51 -23.39 7.75
CA THR A 2 7.22 -22.84 7.37
C THR A 2 7.39 -21.48 6.78
N THR A 3 6.89 -21.29 5.58
CA THR A 3 6.80 -19.95 5.03
C THR A 3 5.72 -19.22 5.82
N ALA A 4 6.12 -18.29 6.63
CA ALA A 4 5.14 -17.50 7.35
C ALA A 4 4.26 -16.76 6.34
N SER A 5 2.96 -16.85 6.52
CA SER A 5 2.03 -16.06 5.74
C SER A 5 2.29 -14.58 6.03
N LEU A 6 2.29 -13.77 4.98
CA LEU A 6 2.47 -12.34 5.13
C LEU A 6 1.27 -11.76 5.87
N THR A 7 1.54 -11.03 6.95
CA THR A 7 0.48 -10.42 7.78
C THR A 7 0.53 -8.90 7.68
N LYS A 8 -0.53 -8.25 8.15
CA LYS A 8 -0.58 -6.80 8.24
C LYS A 8 0.62 -6.25 9.02
N ALA A 9 0.93 -6.87 10.16
CA ALA A 9 2.05 -6.44 10.99
C ALA A 9 3.38 -6.54 10.24
N ASP A 10 3.58 -7.61 9.50
CA ASP A 10 4.80 -7.81 8.70
C ASP A 10 4.95 -6.73 7.65
N ILE A 11 3.86 -6.38 6.98
CA ILE A 11 3.86 -5.35 5.93
C ILE A 11 4.18 -3.99 6.52
N LEU A 12 3.50 -3.62 7.59
CA LEU A 12 3.70 -2.30 8.22
C LEU A 12 5.11 -2.17 8.75
N GLN A 13 5.65 -3.22 9.35
CA GLN A 13 7.03 -3.19 9.84
C GLN A 13 8.04 -3.06 8.71
N ALA A 14 7.86 -3.80 7.62
CA ALA A 14 8.74 -3.72 6.47
C ALA A 14 8.74 -2.30 5.88
N LEU A 15 7.58 -1.67 5.82
CA LEU A 15 7.48 -0.29 5.34
C LEU A 15 8.26 0.68 6.25
N ARG A 16 8.18 0.49 7.55
CA ARG A 16 8.95 1.33 8.50
C ARG A 16 10.45 1.13 8.32
N GLU A 17 10.88 -0.10 8.11
CA GLU A 17 12.29 -0.42 7.91
C GLU A 17 12.84 0.17 6.61
N HIS A 18 12.00 0.38 5.62
CA HIS A 18 12.36 0.92 4.32
C HIS A 18 11.97 2.39 4.15
N ASP A 19 11.83 3.12 5.25
CA ASP A 19 11.42 4.52 5.22
C ASP A 19 12.29 5.39 4.30
N GLU A 20 13.61 5.18 4.35
CA GLU A 20 14.51 5.96 3.49
C GLU A 20 14.32 5.65 2.01
N ASP A 21 14.08 4.39 1.68
CA ASP A 21 13.79 3.99 0.30
C ASP A 21 12.49 4.62 -0.18
N LEU A 22 11.48 4.64 0.67
CA LEU A 22 10.20 5.25 0.34
C LEU A 22 10.36 6.75 0.06
N LYS A 23 11.19 7.43 0.84
CA LYS A 23 11.48 8.85 0.62
C LYS A 23 12.13 9.11 -0.74
N ARG A 24 12.95 8.18 -1.20
CA ARG A 24 13.56 8.31 -2.53
C ARG A 24 12.54 8.28 -3.65
N PHE A 25 11.40 7.64 -3.44
CA PHE A 25 10.30 7.62 -4.39
C PHE A 25 9.30 8.75 -4.15
N SER A 26 9.68 9.75 -3.35
CA SER A 26 8.85 10.90 -3.03
C SER A 26 7.59 10.55 -2.22
N VAL A 27 7.64 9.46 -1.46
CA VAL A 27 6.51 9.06 -0.61
C VAL A 27 6.46 9.95 0.62
N ARG A 28 5.37 10.67 0.80
CA ARG A 28 5.10 11.44 2.01
C ARG A 28 4.46 10.55 3.07
N ARG A 29 3.51 9.72 2.66
CA ARG A 29 2.77 8.85 3.55
C ARG A 29 2.28 7.63 2.78
N ILE A 30 2.34 6.47 3.40
CA ILE A 30 1.86 5.23 2.81
C ILE A 30 1.03 4.48 3.84
N GLY A 31 -0.09 3.94 3.40
CA GLY A 31 -0.97 3.16 4.24
C GLY A 31 -1.44 1.90 3.53
N LEU A 32 -1.79 0.91 4.33
CA LEU A 32 -2.30 -0.38 3.86
C LEU A 32 -3.82 -0.40 3.98
N PHE A 33 -4.50 -0.88 2.95
CA PHE A 33 -5.94 -1.07 3.00
C PHE A 33 -6.32 -2.40 2.33
N GLY A 34 -7.62 -2.67 2.25
CA GLY A 34 -8.10 -3.87 1.59
C GLY A 34 -8.00 -5.11 2.47
N SER A 35 -7.84 -6.28 1.86
CA SER A 35 -7.90 -7.56 2.58
C SER A 35 -6.84 -7.67 3.67
N PHE A 36 -5.62 -7.21 3.40
CA PHE A 36 -4.54 -7.27 4.40
C PHE A 36 -4.79 -6.36 5.59
N ALA A 37 -5.42 -5.22 5.40
CA ALA A 37 -5.76 -4.33 6.50
C ALA A 37 -6.83 -4.92 7.42
N HIS A 38 -7.66 -5.81 6.91
CA HIS A 38 -8.72 -6.48 7.67
C HIS A 38 -8.38 -7.92 8.06
N ASP A 39 -7.15 -8.35 7.83
CA ASP A 39 -6.71 -9.74 8.07
C ASP A 39 -7.57 -10.77 7.33
N ARG A 40 -8.04 -10.41 6.16
CA ARG A 40 -8.84 -11.29 5.29
C ARG A 40 -8.08 -11.76 4.06
N GLN A 41 -6.76 -11.62 4.10
CA GLN A 41 -5.91 -11.98 2.98
C GLN A 41 -5.92 -13.48 2.71
N ARG A 42 -5.78 -13.80 1.42
CA ARG A 42 -5.56 -15.16 0.94
C ARG A 42 -4.13 -15.27 0.41
N PRO A 43 -3.60 -16.48 0.20
CA PRO A 43 -2.24 -16.63 -0.33
C PRO A 43 -1.99 -15.91 -1.65
N ASP A 44 -3.03 -15.69 -2.45
CA ASP A 44 -2.95 -15.03 -3.74
C ASP A 44 -3.49 -13.58 -3.73
N SER A 45 -3.77 -13.04 -2.55
CA SER A 45 -4.29 -11.68 -2.43
C SER A 45 -3.25 -10.65 -2.85
N ASP A 46 -3.69 -9.62 -3.58
CA ASP A 46 -2.87 -8.48 -3.91
C ASP A 46 -2.73 -7.57 -2.69
N LEU A 47 -1.66 -6.79 -2.67
CA LEU A 47 -1.47 -5.77 -1.64
C LEU A 47 -2.02 -4.45 -2.14
N ASP A 48 -2.82 -3.80 -1.31
CA ASP A 48 -3.46 -2.53 -1.66
C ASP A 48 -2.93 -1.43 -0.76
N PHE A 49 -2.35 -0.40 -1.37
CA PHE A 49 -1.77 0.73 -0.66
C PHE A 49 -2.39 2.06 -1.09
N VAL A 50 -2.57 2.95 -0.13
CA VAL A 50 -2.84 4.37 -0.42
C VAL A 50 -1.54 5.11 -0.17
N VAL A 51 -1.06 5.83 -1.18
CA VAL A 51 0.22 6.53 -1.12
C VAL A 51 0.01 8.00 -1.43
N GLU A 52 0.53 8.85 -0.55
CA GLU A 52 0.59 10.29 -0.78
C GLU A 52 2.03 10.64 -1.16
N PHE A 53 2.19 11.26 -2.32
CA PHE A 53 3.51 11.67 -2.83
C PHE A 53 3.72 13.16 -2.62
N ASP A 54 4.96 13.54 -2.27
CA ASP A 54 5.34 14.94 -2.25
C ASP A 54 5.39 15.52 -3.65
N THR A 55 5.99 14.76 -4.57
CA THR A 55 6.06 15.13 -5.98
C THR A 55 5.49 13.96 -6.79
N PRO A 56 4.18 13.99 -7.08
CA PRO A 56 3.54 12.88 -7.79
C PRO A 56 3.91 12.92 -9.27
N THR A 57 4.83 12.04 -9.66
CA THR A 57 5.21 11.84 -11.04
C THR A 57 4.92 10.41 -11.43
N TYR A 58 4.79 10.19 -12.73
CA TYR A 58 4.57 8.84 -13.25
C TYR A 58 5.74 7.93 -12.88
N ASP A 59 6.95 8.45 -12.95
CA ASP A 59 8.15 7.68 -12.63
C ASP A 59 8.18 7.26 -11.17
N HIS A 60 7.84 8.15 -10.25
CA HIS A 60 7.78 7.82 -8.83
C HIS A 60 6.75 6.73 -8.55
N PHE A 61 5.60 6.84 -9.16
CA PHE A 61 4.53 5.87 -9.02
C PHE A 61 4.98 4.49 -9.52
N TYR A 62 5.55 4.45 -10.71
CA TYR A 62 6.01 3.21 -11.33
C TYR A 62 7.14 2.55 -10.53
N GLU A 63 8.14 3.33 -10.17
CA GLU A 63 9.28 2.83 -9.40
C GLU A 63 8.86 2.30 -8.04
N LEU A 64 7.94 3.00 -7.37
CA LEU A 64 7.42 2.55 -6.09
C LEU A 64 6.69 1.21 -6.24
N SER A 65 5.87 1.06 -7.27
CA SER A 65 5.13 -0.19 -7.47
C SER A 65 6.07 -1.37 -7.66
N ILE A 66 7.14 -1.20 -8.46
CA ILE A 66 8.14 -2.24 -8.66
C ILE A 66 8.87 -2.56 -7.35
N PHE A 67 9.26 -1.52 -6.62
CA PHE A 67 9.94 -1.70 -5.34
C PHE A 67 9.09 -2.52 -4.36
N LEU A 68 7.81 -2.18 -4.24
CA LEU A 68 6.91 -2.88 -3.33
C LEU A 68 6.63 -4.31 -3.79
N GLU A 69 6.47 -4.52 -5.08
CA GLU A 69 6.27 -5.88 -5.61
C GLU A 69 7.49 -6.76 -5.34
N ASN A 70 8.68 -6.23 -5.50
CA ASN A 70 9.90 -6.97 -5.19
C ASN A 70 10.07 -7.21 -3.69
N LEU A 71 9.71 -6.24 -2.88
CA LEU A 71 9.84 -6.33 -1.43
C LEU A 71 8.94 -7.40 -0.85
N PHE A 72 7.71 -7.48 -1.30
CA PHE A 72 6.72 -8.40 -0.76
C PHE A 72 6.50 -9.66 -1.61
N GLY A 73 7.04 -9.70 -2.82
CA GLY A 73 6.86 -10.84 -3.71
C GLY A 73 5.41 -11.04 -4.14
N ARG A 74 4.64 -9.96 -4.21
CA ARG A 74 3.22 -9.99 -4.56
C ARG A 74 2.88 -8.82 -5.47
N LYS A 75 1.79 -8.98 -6.20
CA LYS A 75 1.21 -7.90 -6.98
C LYS A 75 0.73 -6.79 -6.03
N VAL A 76 0.99 -5.56 -6.41
CA VAL A 76 0.68 -4.39 -5.59
C VAL A 76 -0.20 -3.44 -6.38
N GLU A 77 -1.25 -2.93 -5.74
CA GLU A 77 -2.08 -1.87 -6.27
C GLU A 77 -1.90 -0.62 -5.44
N ILE A 78 -1.70 0.51 -6.09
CA ILE A 78 -1.44 1.78 -5.43
C ILE A 78 -2.53 2.77 -5.80
N LEU A 79 -3.17 3.34 -4.78
CA LEU A 79 -4.12 4.44 -4.94
C LEU A 79 -3.55 5.68 -4.26
N THR A 80 -3.85 6.83 -4.83
CA THR A 80 -3.54 8.12 -4.20
C THR A 80 -4.78 8.61 -3.46
N PRO A 81 -4.64 9.54 -2.49
CA PRO A 81 -5.81 10.13 -1.84
C PRO A 81 -6.79 10.75 -2.84
N ASP A 82 -6.26 11.42 -3.88
CA ASP A 82 -7.11 11.99 -4.92
C ASP A 82 -7.86 10.90 -5.69
N GLY A 83 -7.21 9.76 -5.93
CA GLY A 83 -7.85 8.62 -6.58
C GLY A 83 -8.99 8.06 -5.76
N VAL A 84 -8.81 7.96 -4.43
CA VAL A 84 -9.86 7.52 -3.52
C VAL A 84 -11.04 8.50 -3.54
N ASP A 85 -10.75 9.78 -3.49
CA ASP A 85 -11.78 10.81 -3.51
C ASP A 85 -12.57 10.85 -4.83
N SER A 86 -11.97 10.35 -5.90
CA SER A 86 -12.61 10.27 -7.21
C SER A 86 -13.54 9.08 -7.37
N ILE A 87 -13.59 8.16 -6.40
CA ILE A 87 -14.47 7.01 -6.44
C ILE A 87 -15.91 7.50 -6.29
N ARG A 88 -16.74 7.12 -7.28
CA ARG A 88 -18.14 7.61 -7.35
C ARG A 88 -19.06 6.98 -6.31
N VAL A 89 -18.72 5.77 -5.87
CA VAL A 89 -19.53 5.08 -4.86
C VAL A 89 -19.03 5.53 -3.50
N GLU A 90 -19.77 6.39 -2.84
CA GLU A 90 -19.40 6.99 -1.55
C GLU A 90 -19.09 5.93 -0.49
N GLU A 91 -19.84 4.84 -0.46
CA GLU A 91 -19.62 3.77 0.51
C GLU A 91 -18.26 3.09 0.32
N VAL A 92 -17.84 2.90 -0.93
CA VAL A 92 -16.54 2.29 -1.24
C VAL A 92 -15.42 3.24 -0.83
N ALA A 93 -15.52 4.52 -1.20
CA ALA A 93 -14.52 5.51 -0.84
C ALA A 93 -14.38 5.65 0.67
N ARG A 94 -15.50 5.67 1.38
CA ARG A 94 -15.51 5.74 2.84
C ARG A 94 -14.87 4.51 3.46
N SER A 95 -15.20 3.32 2.96
CA SER A 95 -14.65 2.07 3.45
C SER A 95 -13.13 2.05 3.31
N ILE A 96 -12.60 2.52 2.18
CA ILE A 96 -11.17 2.61 1.96
C ILE A 96 -10.55 3.58 2.97
N ARG A 97 -11.10 4.79 3.11
CA ARG A 97 -10.56 5.79 4.02
C ARG A 97 -10.56 5.34 5.48
N GLU A 98 -11.61 4.63 5.90
CA GLU A 98 -11.73 4.15 7.28
C GLU A 98 -10.84 2.95 7.58
N SER A 99 -10.52 2.14 6.57
CA SER A 99 -9.74 0.93 6.76
C SER A 99 -8.23 1.12 6.54
N VAL A 100 -7.79 2.26 6.04
CA VAL A 100 -6.38 2.52 5.78
C VAL A 100 -5.61 2.64 7.09
N GLU A 101 -4.54 1.87 7.23
CA GLU A 101 -3.59 2.05 8.32
C GLU A 101 -2.30 2.62 7.76
N TYR A 102 -1.97 3.83 8.17
CA TYR A 102 -0.75 4.50 7.73
C TYR A 102 0.43 4.14 8.63
N VAL A 103 1.58 4.11 7.99
CA VAL A 103 2.85 3.86 8.69
C VAL A 103 3.39 5.14 9.28
#